data_f135e7a5a8e8e28fcd7b10762939d569
#
_entry.id   f135e7a5a8e8e28fcd7b10762939d569
#
_cell.length_a   1.000
_cell.length_b   1.000
_cell.length_c   1.000
_cell.angle_alpha   90.00
_cell.angle_beta   90.00
_cell.angle_gamma   90.00
#
_symmetry.space_group_name_H-M   'P 1'
#
loop_
_entity.id
_entity.type
_entity.pdbx_description
1 polymer ?
#
loop_
_entity_poly.entity_id
_entity_poly.type
_entity_poly.pdbx_seq_one_letter_code
_entity_poly.pdbx_strand_id
1 'polypeptide(L)'
;MRERWTRTTPVLKVDPEEAEALIRPALGDCRVLRVEPLGGGHSNTNLRLHLDGAPDSVVLRLYQRDPTQAAKEAAIASLVATTVPVPRYLHLGERPTNGQSYAVVEWVEGQPLFLVAKKVDDHELFDMGRSIGAVLAAIHAHTFEQAGFLDANLKVTPFPGSTSLGAYLEYSFHGIARERTGNELADAAIAFARRNEHRQDVWNHPARLTHFDFGATNILMRNDASVAGVVDWEFAASASPAPDFGNLLRPPLGRSSEFVRGVETGYRGAGGYLPDDWLELTRLADIAAWTEFLTRPNVSAEVVQDALRVLRDITSGIR
;
A
#
# COMPACT_ATOMS: atom_id res chain seq x y z
N MET A 1 -4.86 0.44 12.57
CA MET A 1 -4.09 -0.74 13.03
C MET A 1 -2.59 -0.48 12.86
N ARG A 2 -2.08 -0.25 11.64
CA ARG A 2 -0.65 0.05 11.37
C ARG A 2 -0.07 1.27 12.09
N GLU A 3 -0.88 2.23 12.46
CA GLU A 3 -0.49 3.47 13.14
C GLU A 3 0.23 3.25 14.48
N ARG A 4 0.12 2.06 15.06
CA ARG A 4 0.77 1.67 16.34
C ARG A 4 2.06 0.89 16.13
N TRP A 5 2.37 0.52 14.89
CA TRP A 5 3.52 -0.30 14.60
C TRP A 5 4.82 0.50 14.73
N THR A 6 5.74 -0.02 15.49
CA THR A 6 7.04 0.62 15.67
C THR A 6 7.92 0.41 14.45
N ARG A 7 8.49 1.49 13.94
CA ARG A 7 9.49 1.43 12.86
C ARG A 7 10.75 0.72 13.36
N THR A 8 11.23 -0.27 12.60
CA THR A 8 12.46 -1.02 12.92
C THR A 8 13.69 -0.48 12.16
N THR A 9 13.50 0.19 11.03
CA THR A 9 14.58 0.77 10.22
C THR A 9 14.84 2.20 10.67
N PRO A 10 16.09 2.62 10.98
CA PRO A 10 16.39 3.99 11.39
C PRO A 10 16.01 5.02 10.33
N VAL A 11 15.52 6.18 10.74
CA VAL A 11 15.34 7.34 9.86
C VAL A 11 16.72 7.89 9.52
N LEU A 12 17.00 8.00 8.22
CA LEU A 12 18.25 8.58 7.75
C LEU A 12 18.21 10.10 7.93
N LYS A 13 19.33 10.66 8.35
CA LYS A 13 19.51 12.10 8.45
C LYS A 13 20.11 12.63 7.16
N VAL A 14 19.60 13.75 6.72
CA VAL A 14 20.10 14.56 5.61
C VAL A 14 20.11 15.99 6.10
N ASP A 15 21.22 16.66 6.02
CA ASP A 15 21.30 18.08 6.32
C ASP A 15 20.84 18.94 5.12
N PRO A 16 20.59 20.23 5.32
CA PRO A 16 20.12 21.10 4.23
C PRO A 16 21.07 21.17 3.04
N GLU A 17 22.39 21.18 3.25
CA GLU A 17 23.39 21.28 2.18
C GLU A 17 23.39 20.00 1.32
N GLU A 18 23.34 18.82 1.94
CA GLU A 18 23.19 17.55 1.23
C GLU A 18 21.86 17.51 0.48
N ALA A 19 20.75 17.95 1.12
CA ALA A 19 19.44 17.98 0.50
C ALA A 19 19.43 18.85 -0.77
N GLU A 20 20.04 20.05 -0.73
CA GLU A 20 20.19 20.95 -1.89
C GLU A 20 20.95 20.25 -3.04
N ALA A 21 22.05 19.56 -2.71
CA ALA A 21 22.80 18.82 -3.73
C ALA A 21 21.99 17.70 -4.39
N LEU A 22 21.16 16.98 -3.61
CA LEU A 22 20.33 15.88 -4.11
C LEU A 22 19.15 16.35 -4.96
N ILE A 23 18.57 17.52 -4.67
CA ILE A 23 17.42 18.04 -5.45
C ILE A 23 17.81 18.90 -6.65
N ARG A 24 19.05 19.37 -6.70
CA ARG A 24 19.57 20.22 -7.80
C ARG A 24 19.31 19.68 -9.20
N PRO A 25 19.46 18.37 -9.50
CA PRO A 25 19.13 17.82 -10.82
C PRO A 25 17.68 18.00 -11.23
N ALA A 26 16.75 18.04 -10.26
CA ALA A 26 15.32 18.21 -10.49
C ALA A 26 14.87 19.67 -10.57
N LEU A 27 15.44 20.54 -9.72
CA LEU A 27 14.92 21.88 -9.45
C LEU A 27 15.91 23.01 -9.73
N GLY A 28 17.16 22.69 -10.12
CA GLY A 28 18.22 23.68 -10.24
C GLY A 28 18.71 24.17 -8.88
N ASP A 29 19.30 25.35 -8.87
CA ASP A 29 19.78 25.96 -7.62
C ASP A 29 18.58 26.49 -6.83
N CYS A 30 18.28 25.85 -5.72
CA CYS A 30 17.26 26.25 -4.76
C CYS A 30 17.77 26.01 -3.34
N ARG A 31 17.29 26.81 -2.39
CA ARG A 31 17.70 26.75 -1.00
C ARG A 31 16.72 25.89 -0.19
N VAL A 32 17.26 24.96 0.60
CA VAL A 32 16.49 24.18 1.56
C VAL A 32 16.44 24.90 2.91
N LEU A 33 15.27 25.38 3.29
CA LEU A 33 15.05 26.11 4.53
C LEU A 33 14.93 25.17 5.74
N ARG A 34 14.32 24.00 5.53
CA ARG A 34 14.09 23.00 6.58
C ARG A 34 13.94 21.61 6.00
N VAL A 35 14.51 20.62 6.68
CA VAL A 35 14.33 19.18 6.41
C VAL A 35 13.46 18.61 7.52
N GLU A 36 12.30 18.03 7.15
CA GLU A 36 11.33 17.50 8.08
C GLU A 36 11.06 16.01 7.79
N PRO A 37 11.37 15.11 8.73
CA PRO A 37 11.04 13.70 8.57
C PRO A 37 9.52 13.50 8.55
N LEU A 38 9.03 12.76 7.55
CA LEU A 38 7.64 12.36 7.47
C LEU A 38 7.43 11.04 8.23
N GLY A 39 6.40 11.01 9.07
CA GLY A 39 6.01 9.82 9.80
C GLY A 39 5.31 8.79 8.92
N GLY A 40 5.13 7.57 9.44
CA GLY A 40 4.28 6.52 8.82
C GLY A 40 5.00 5.52 7.91
N GLY A 41 6.19 5.83 7.39
CA GLY A 41 6.98 4.87 6.61
C GLY A 41 7.75 3.89 7.50
N HIS A 42 7.70 2.58 7.20
CA HIS A 42 8.41 1.56 7.99
C HIS A 42 9.75 1.14 7.37
N SER A 43 9.89 1.23 6.05
CA SER A 43 11.04 0.73 5.29
C SER A 43 11.95 1.85 4.78
N ASN A 44 11.37 2.87 4.15
CA ASN A 44 12.09 3.95 3.50
C ASN A 44 12.07 5.22 4.35
N THR A 45 13.02 6.14 4.13
CA THR A 45 12.99 7.46 4.78
C THR A 45 12.40 8.47 3.81
N ASN A 46 11.31 9.14 4.23
CA ASN A 46 10.69 10.23 3.51
C ASN A 46 10.93 11.53 4.28
N LEU A 47 11.46 12.54 3.60
CA LEU A 47 11.77 13.86 4.16
C LEU A 47 11.03 14.92 3.34
N ARG A 48 10.21 15.75 3.99
CA ARG A 48 9.72 16.97 3.37
C ARG A 48 10.82 18.02 3.42
N LEU A 49 11.19 18.54 2.27
CA LEU A 49 12.10 19.63 2.13
C LEU A 49 11.29 20.91 1.89
N HIS A 50 11.41 21.87 2.80
CA HIS A 50 10.82 23.21 2.63
C HIS A 50 11.82 24.10 1.89
N LEU A 51 11.39 24.69 0.78
CA LEU A 51 12.24 25.41 -0.14
C LEU A 51 12.00 26.92 -0.10
N ASP A 52 13.01 27.68 -0.47
CA ASP A 52 12.90 29.11 -0.72
C ASP A 52 12.54 29.34 -2.20
N GLY A 53 11.24 29.34 -2.49
CA GLY A 53 10.75 29.53 -3.86
C GLY A 53 9.64 28.57 -4.27
N ALA A 54 9.42 28.44 -5.57
CA ALA A 54 8.42 27.53 -6.13
C ALA A 54 9.10 26.33 -6.83
N PRO A 55 8.69 25.08 -6.51
CA PRO A 55 7.69 24.73 -5.49
C PRO A 55 8.19 25.05 -4.08
N ASP A 56 7.29 25.30 -3.14
CA ASP A 56 7.64 25.57 -1.74
C ASP A 56 8.05 24.32 -0.96
N SER A 57 7.72 23.15 -1.45
CA SER A 57 8.07 21.87 -0.84
C SER A 57 8.19 20.74 -1.87
N VAL A 58 9.08 19.79 -1.57
CA VAL A 58 9.18 18.49 -2.24
C VAL A 58 9.44 17.40 -1.21
N VAL A 59 9.28 16.14 -1.62
CA VAL A 59 9.65 14.97 -0.82
C VAL A 59 10.96 14.40 -1.35
N LEU A 60 11.94 14.24 -0.47
CA LEU A 60 13.13 13.43 -0.72
C LEU A 60 12.88 12.04 -0.13
N ARG A 61 12.75 11.03 -0.99
CA ARG A 61 12.54 9.62 -0.61
C ARG A 61 13.84 8.85 -0.76
N LEU A 62 14.34 8.27 0.34
CA LEU A 62 15.56 7.47 0.40
C LEU A 62 15.19 5.99 0.53
N TYR A 63 15.63 5.16 -0.43
CA TYR A 63 15.32 3.74 -0.49
C TYR A 63 16.34 2.92 0.32
N GLN A 64 15.88 2.28 1.41
CA GLN A 64 16.77 1.60 2.35
C GLN A 64 16.79 0.08 2.18
N ARG A 65 15.80 -0.50 1.52
CA ARG A 65 15.68 -1.96 1.36
C ARG A 65 16.12 -2.44 -0.02
N ASP A 66 15.58 -1.82 -1.06
CA ASP A 66 15.76 -2.25 -2.44
C ASP A 66 15.93 -1.01 -3.33
N PRO A 67 17.12 -0.81 -3.90
CA PRO A 67 17.41 0.34 -4.74
C PRO A 67 16.59 0.37 -6.04
N THR A 68 16.10 -0.78 -6.51
CA THR A 68 15.31 -0.87 -7.77
C THR A 68 13.91 -0.30 -7.63
N GLN A 69 13.41 -0.13 -6.40
CA GLN A 69 12.06 0.38 -6.13
C GLN A 69 11.84 1.80 -6.63
N ALA A 70 12.86 2.66 -6.61
CA ALA A 70 12.74 4.04 -7.10
C ALA A 70 12.24 4.10 -8.54
N ALA A 71 12.86 3.34 -9.43
CA ALA A 71 12.49 3.30 -10.84
C ALA A 71 11.12 2.63 -11.06
N LYS A 72 10.79 1.57 -10.32
CA LYS A 72 9.50 0.90 -10.38
C LYS A 72 8.36 1.83 -9.94
N GLU A 73 8.50 2.50 -8.80
CA GLU A 73 7.48 3.43 -8.29
C GLU A 73 7.25 4.59 -9.27
N ALA A 74 8.31 5.15 -9.84
CA ALA A 74 8.21 6.20 -10.85
C ALA A 74 7.49 5.73 -12.13
N ALA A 75 7.78 4.50 -12.60
CA ALA A 75 7.12 3.92 -13.76
C ALA A 75 5.62 3.70 -13.51
N ILE A 76 5.24 3.19 -12.34
CA ILE A 76 3.84 2.99 -11.96
C ILE A 76 3.13 4.34 -11.82
N ALA A 77 3.73 5.31 -11.13
CA ALA A 77 3.16 6.66 -11.01
C ALA A 77 2.92 7.28 -12.39
N SER A 78 3.87 7.13 -13.33
CA SER A 78 3.70 7.59 -14.71
C SER A 78 2.57 6.88 -15.45
N LEU A 79 2.42 5.56 -15.26
CA LEU A 79 1.34 4.77 -15.87
C LEU A 79 -0.03 5.27 -15.48
N VAL A 80 -0.24 5.58 -14.20
CA VAL A 80 -1.55 5.92 -13.66
C VAL A 80 -1.84 7.42 -13.60
N ALA A 81 -0.86 8.28 -13.87
CA ALA A 81 -0.92 9.74 -13.64
C ALA A 81 -2.09 10.48 -14.29
N THR A 82 -2.65 9.95 -15.38
CA THR A 82 -3.78 10.58 -16.09
C THR A 82 -5.14 10.27 -15.46
N THR A 83 -5.23 9.24 -14.62
CA THR A 83 -6.50 8.73 -14.08
C THR A 83 -6.52 8.64 -12.56
N VAL A 84 -5.35 8.57 -11.95
CA VAL A 84 -5.17 8.43 -10.48
C VAL A 84 -4.37 9.62 -9.97
N PRO A 85 -4.81 10.30 -8.91
CA PRO A 85 -4.00 11.33 -8.27
C PRO A 85 -2.78 10.68 -7.61
N VAL A 86 -1.61 10.96 -8.16
CA VAL A 86 -0.31 10.48 -7.68
C VAL A 86 0.72 11.60 -7.73
N PRO A 87 1.69 11.66 -6.82
CA PRO A 87 2.77 12.62 -6.92
C PRO A 87 3.66 12.32 -8.12
N ARG A 88 4.17 13.36 -8.77
CA ARG A 88 5.16 13.20 -9.84
C ARG A 88 6.53 12.90 -9.27
N TYR A 89 7.25 11.99 -9.90
CA TYR A 89 8.66 11.73 -9.64
C TYR A 89 9.48 12.70 -10.50
N LEU A 90 10.10 13.69 -9.84
CA LEU A 90 10.82 14.79 -10.49
C LEU A 90 12.25 14.39 -10.86
N HIS A 91 12.87 13.51 -10.06
CA HIS A 91 14.22 13.00 -10.30
C HIS A 91 14.44 11.67 -9.57
N LEU A 92 15.21 10.80 -10.20
CA LEU A 92 15.76 9.59 -9.60
C LEU A 92 17.27 9.67 -9.62
N GLY A 93 17.92 9.32 -8.52
CA GLY A 93 19.38 9.39 -8.42
C GLY A 93 19.95 8.46 -7.36
N GLU A 94 21.26 8.53 -7.23
CA GLU A 94 22.02 7.85 -6.17
C GLU A 94 22.79 8.87 -5.34
N ARG A 95 22.81 8.67 -4.02
CA ARG A 95 23.59 9.53 -3.11
C ARG A 95 25.08 9.36 -3.38
N PRO A 96 25.83 10.44 -3.61
CA PRO A 96 27.25 10.37 -3.91
C PRO A 96 28.07 9.72 -2.78
N THR A 97 27.59 9.79 -1.55
CA THR A 97 28.29 9.31 -0.35
C THR A 97 28.34 7.79 -0.23
N ASN A 98 27.30 7.09 -0.71
CA ASN A 98 27.13 5.64 -0.46
C ASN A 98 26.38 4.88 -1.56
N GLY A 99 26.06 5.51 -2.69
CA GLY A 99 25.32 4.88 -3.79
C GLY A 99 23.85 4.54 -3.47
N GLN A 100 23.29 5.09 -2.37
CA GLN A 100 21.91 4.82 -1.99
C GLN A 100 20.93 5.48 -2.95
N SER A 101 20.01 4.71 -3.51
CA SER A 101 18.97 5.24 -4.40
C SER A 101 18.04 6.20 -3.67
N TYR A 102 17.68 7.28 -4.35
CA TYR A 102 16.70 8.26 -3.88
C TYR A 102 15.81 8.74 -5.03
N ALA A 103 14.66 9.32 -4.64
CA ALA A 103 13.79 10.05 -5.54
C ALA A 103 13.48 11.43 -4.98
N VAL A 104 13.38 12.42 -5.86
CA VAL A 104 12.75 13.72 -5.60
C VAL A 104 11.33 13.64 -6.11
N VAL A 105 10.36 13.80 -5.23
CA VAL A 105 8.94 13.59 -5.51
C VAL A 105 8.16 14.86 -5.17
N GLU A 106 7.16 15.17 -5.96
CA GLU A 106 6.25 16.29 -5.74
C GLU A 106 5.60 16.19 -4.34
N TRP A 107 5.53 17.33 -3.63
CA TRP A 107 4.71 17.41 -2.43
C TRP A 107 3.23 17.46 -2.79
N VAL A 108 2.43 16.59 -2.21
CA VAL A 108 0.97 16.57 -2.38
C VAL A 108 0.31 17.12 -1.13
N GLU A 109 -0.44 18.21 -1.27
CA GLU A 109 -1.24 18.77 -0.19
C GLU A 109 -2.42 17.86 0.12
N GLY A 110 -2.42 17.32 1.34
CA GLY A 110 -3.44 16.39 1.84
C GLY A 110 -3.06 15.80 3.19
N GLN A 111 -4.01 15.17 3.83
CA GLN A 111 -3.79 14.47 5.10
C GLN A 111 -4.04 12.97 4.92
N PRO A 112 -3.23 12.09 5.56
CA PRO A 112 -3.50 10.66 5.53
C PRO A 112 -4.93 10.33 5.98
N LEU A 113 -5.61 9.45 5.25
CA LEU A 113 -6.99 9.05 5.51
C LEU A 113 -7.23 8.66 6.98
N PHE A 114 -6.27 7.96 7.60
CA PHE A 114 -6.41 7.52 8.99
C PHE A 114 -6.51 8.67 10.00
N LEU A 115 -5.97 9.85 9.67
CA LEU A 115 -6.08 11.05 10.52
C LEU A 115 -7.40 11.77 10.31
N VAL A 116 -7.88 11.82 9.08
CA VAL A 116 -9.12 12.52 8.73
C VAL A 116 -10.33 11.71 9.16
N ALA A 117 -10.36 10.43 8.87
CA ALA A 117 -11.49 9.54 9.13
C ALA A 117 -11.89 9.43 10.62
N LYS A 118 -10.99 9.82 11.54
CA LYS A 118 -11.31 9.86 12.98
C LYS A 118 -12.11 11.09 13.42
N LYS A 119 -12.24 12.10 12.55
CA LYS A 119 -12.75 13.43 12.90
C LYS A 119 -14.03 13.79 12.18
N VAL A 120 -14.54 12.88 11.36
CA VAL A 120 -15.65 13.10 10.44
C VAL A 120 -16.86 12.26 10.81
N ASP A 121 -18.02 12.65 10.35
CA ASP A 121 -19.27 11.92 10.54
C ASP A 121 -19.49 10.82 9.48
N ASP A 122 -20.59 10.10 9.60
CA ASP A 122 -20.93 8.99 8.71
C ASP A 122 -21.18 9.43 7.27
N HIS A 123 -21.70 10.65 7.04
CA HIS A 123 -21.93 11.19 5.70
C HIS A 123 -20.58 11.49 5.01
N GLU A 124 -19.68 12.13 5.72
CA GLU A 124 -18.32 12.43 5.24
C GLU A 124 -17.53 11.13 5.01
N LEU A 125 -17.69 10.11 5.87
CA LEU A 125 -17.11 8.78 5.66
C LEU A 125 -17.63 8.13 4.38
N PHE A 126 -18.93 8.26 4.07
CA PHE A 126 -19.48 7.77 2.81
C PHE A 126 -18.85 8.49 1.61
N ASP A 127 -18.74 9.82 1.63
CA ASP A 127 -18.17 10.60 0.52
C ASP A 127 -16.67 10.30 0.33
N MET A 128 -15.91 10.16 1.41
CA MET A 128 -14.53 9.69 1.35
C MET A 128 -14.44 8.30 0.72
N GLY A 129 -15.26 7.36 1.19
CA GLY A 129 -15.34 6.01 0.63
C GLY A 129 -15.65 6.02 -0.86
N ARG A 130 -16.60 6.86 -1.29
CA ARG A 130 -16.99 7.00 -2.70
C ARG A 130 -15.84 7.54 -3.56
N SER A 131 -15.12 8.55 -3.08
CA SER A 131 -13.94 9.09 -3.78
C SER A 131 -12.83 8.04 -3.88
N ILE A 132 -12.54 7.32 -2.80
CA ILE A 132 -11.51 6.27 -2.74
C ILE A 132 -11.89 5.10 -3.65
N GLY A 133 -13.15 4.67 -3.63
CA GLY A 133 -13.63 3.61 -4.51
C GLY A 133 -13.47 3.93 -5.99
N ALA A 134 -13.76 5.18 -6.40
CA ALA A 134 -13.55 5.62 -7.77
C ALA A 134 -12.06 5.61 -8.17
N VAL A 135 -11.18 6.07 -7.29
CA VAL A 135 -9.71 6.02 -7.52
C VAL A 135 -9.23 4.58 -7.62
N LEU A 136 -9.71 3.69 -6.76
CA LEU A 136 -9.34 2.29 -6.80
C LEU A 136 -9.80 1.60 -8.09
N ALA A 137 -10.98 1.94 -8.60
CA ALA A 137 -11.44 1.46 -9.92
C ALA A 137 -10.52 1.93 -11.05
N ALA A 138 -10.03 3.17 -11.00
CA ALA A 138 -9.09 3.71 -11.98
C ALA A 138 -7.73 2.99 -11.92
N ILE A 139 -7.24 2.63 -10.73
CA ILE A 139 -6.03 1.81 -10.57
C ILE A 139 -6.26 0.43 -11.22
N HIS A 140 -7.36 -0.23 -10.86
CA HIS A 140 -7.69 -1.56 -11.34
C HIS A 140 -8.14 -1.62 -12.82
N ALA A 141 -8.31 -0.48 -13.50
CA ALA A 141 -8.54 -0.43 -14.94
C ALA A 141 -7.30 -0.82 -15.76
N HIS A 142 -6.10 -0.70 -15.19
CA HIS A 142 -4.86 -1.15 -15.82
C HIS A 142 -4.71 -2.66 -15.70
N THR A 143 -4.76 -3.37 -16.83
CA THR A 143 -4.74 -4.84 -16.91
C THR A 143 -3.44 -5.37 -17.46
N PHE A 144 -3.10 -6.60 -17.08
CA PHE A 144 -1.92 -7.34 -17.52
C PHE A 144 -2.32 -8.75 -17.95
N GLU A 145 -1.48 -9.39 -18.76
CA GLU A 145 -1.74 -10.75 -19.28
C GLU A 145 -1.70 -11.81 -18.18
N GLN A 146 -0.89 -11.60 -17.13
CA GLN A 146 -0.71 -12.55 -16.04
C GLN A 146 -0.41 -11.85 -14.71
N ALA A 147 -0.66 -12.56 -13.62
CA ALA A 147 -0.28 -12.11 -12.28
C ALA A 147 1.24 -12.27 -12.05
N GLY A 148 1.83 -11.34 -11.29
CA GLY A 148 3.24 -11.36 -10.95
C GLY A 148 3.78 -10.01 -10.48
N PHE A 149 5.07 -10.01 -10.13
CA PHE A 149 5.80 -8.80 -9.78
C PHE A 149 6.02 -7.91 -11.00
N LEU A 150 5.93 -6.60 -10.81
CA LEU A 150 6.27 -5.60 -11.82
C LEU A 150 7.71 -5.12 -11.61
N ASP A 151 8.47 -5.00 -12.69
CA ASP A 151 9.76 -4.32 -12.70
C ASP A 151 9.62 -2.83 -13.10
N ALA A 152 10.76 -2.13 -13.22
CA ALA A 152 10.80 -0.71 -13.62
C ALA A 152 10.32 -0.44 -15.07
N ASN A 153 10.22 -1.48 -15.91
CA ASN A 153 9.67 -1.39 -17.26
C ASN A 153 8.22 -1.88 -17.33
N LEU A 154 7.58 -2.09 -16.17
CA LEU A 154 6.23 -2.66 -16.03
C LEU A 154 6.10 -4.07 -16.61
N LYS A 155 7.21 -4.77 -16.78
CA LYS A 155 7.22 -6.17 -17.21
C LYS A 155 6.84 -7.05 -16.03
N VAL A 156 5.92 -7.99 -16.28
CA VAL A 156 5.46 -8.94 -15.28
C VAL A 156 6.42 -10.13 -15.19
N THR A 157 6.89 -10.41 -13.99
CA THR A 157 7.56 -11.68 -13.64
C THR A 157 6.61 -12.48 -12.76
N PRO A 158 6.20 -13.69 -13.16
CA PRO A 158 5.25 -14.50 -12.38
C PRO A 158 5.67 -14.64 -10.91
N PHE A 159 4.70 -14.69 -10.01
CA PHE A 159 4.99 -14.98 -8.60
C PHE A 159 5.66 -16.36 -8.48
N PRO A 160 6.71 -16.49 -7.64
CA PRO A 160 7.35 -17.78 -7.42
C PRO A 160 6.40 -18.76 -6.73
N GLY A 161 6.41 -20.01 -7.15
CA GLY A 161 5.63 -21.08 -6.53
C GLY A 161 4.20 -21.20 -7.05
N SER A 162 3.30 -21.67 -6.20
CA SER A 162 1.90 -21.85 -6.55
C SER A 162 1.12 -20.54 -6.57
N THR A 163 0.23 -20.41 -7.54
CA THR A 163 -0.71 -19.28 -7.64
C THR A 163 -1.92 -19.42 -6.70
N SER A 164 -2.07 -20.54 -6.00
CA SER A 164 -3.20 -20.75 -5.09
C SER A 164 -2.91 -20.22 -3.69
N LEU A 165 -3.92 -19.62 -3.06
CA LEU A 165 -3.81 -19.07 -1.71
C LEU A 165 -3.44 -20.14 -0.69
N GLY A 166 -4.05 -21.34 -0.80
CA GLY A 166 -3.76 -22.45 0.10
C GLY A 166 -2.31 -22.91 0.04
N ALA A 167 -1.76 -23.04 -1.16
CA ALA A 167 -0.34 -23.41 -1.33
C ALA A 167 0.61 -22.28 -0.88
N TYR A 168 0.26 -21.02 -1.08
CA TYR A 168 1.03 -19.89 -0.54
C TYR A 168 1.07 -19.93 0.99
N LEU A 169 -0.06 -20.17 1.66
CA LEU A 169 -0.10 -20.26 3.12
C LEU A 169 0.69 -21.46 3.64
N GLU A 170 0.58 -22.62 2.97
CA GLU A 170 1.35 -23.81 3.32
C GLU A 170 2.84 -23.55 3.25
N TYR A 171 3.30 -22.90 2.17
CA TYR A 171 4.70 -22.46 2.05
C TYR A 171 5.09 -21.44 3.12
N SER A 172 4.22 -20.48 3.42
CA SER A 172 4.52 -19.38 4.35
C SER A 172 4.52 -19.81 5.83
N PHE A 173 3.68 -20.79 6.19
CA PHE A 173 3.64 -21.36 7.55
C PHE A 173 4.74 -22.40 7.79
N HIS A 174 6.00 -22.00 7.49
CA HIS A 174 7.20 -22.74 7.88
C HIS A 174 8.05 -21.92 8.85
N GLY A 175 8.89 -22.59 9.63
CA GLY A 175 9.81 -21.93 10.55
C GLY A 175 9.10 -20.94 11.48
N ILE A 176 9.62 -19.72 11.56
CA ILE A 176 9.19 -18.68 12.50
C ILE A 176 7.70 -18.31 12.40
N ALA A 177 7.11 -18.35 11.22
CA ALA A 177 5.68 -18.04 11.06
C ALA A 177 4.82 -19.10 11.76
N ARG A 178 5.18 -20.37 11.61
CA ARG A 178 4.48 -21.48 12.27
C ARG A 178 4.69 -21.48 13.79
N GLU A 179 5.90 -21.17 14.25
CA GLU A 179 6.20 -21.02 15.67
C GLU A 179 5.33 -19.93 16.33
N ARG A 180 5.18 -18.79 15.65
CA ARG A 180 4.35 -17.66 16.14
C ARG A 180 2.86 -17.98 16.14
N THR A 181 2.40 -18.73 15.13
CA THR A 181 0.98 -19.01 14.91
C THR A 181 0.49 -20.20 15.75
N GLY A 182 1.36 -21.17 15.98
CA GLY A 182 0.99 -22.48 16.48
C GLY A 182 0.38 -23.38 15.40
N ASN A 183 0.48 -24.70 15.58
CA ASN A 183 0.03 -25.66 14.56
C ASN A 183 -1.48 -25.56 14.27
N GLU A 184 -2.29 -25.47 15.30
CA GLU A 184 -3.76 -25.49 15.18
C GLU A 184 -4.27 -24.33 14.30
N LEU A 185 -3.85 -23.09 14.58
CA LEU A 185 -4.29 -21.92 13.82
C LEU A 185 -3.68 -21.90 12.41
N ALA A 186 -2.43 -22.32 12.22
CA ALA A 186 -1.81 -22.41 10.91
C ALA A 186 -2.55 -23.42 10.01
N ASP A 187 -2.82 -24.62 10.54
CA ASP A 187 -3.55 -25.65 9.81
C ASP A 187 -5.01 -25.23 9.52
N ALA A 188 -5.68 -24.56 10.45
CA ALA A 188 -7.00 -23.98 10.24
C ALA A 188 -7.01 -22.94 9.12
N ALA A 189 -6.00 -22.03 9.08
CA ALA A 189 -5.88 -21.02 8.04
C ALA A 189 -5.63 -21.65 6.65
N ILE A 190 -4.73 -22.63 6.55
CA ILE A 190 -4.48 -23.36 5.30
C ILE A 190 -5.74 -24.06 4.83
N ALA A 191 -6.42 -24.80 5.72
CA ALA A 191 -7.65 -25.52 5.38
C ALA A 191 -8.77 -24.56 4.97
N PHE A 192 -8.91 -23.40 5.62
CA PHE A 192 -9.85 -22.36 5.26
C PHE A 192 -9.56 -21.80 3.86
N ALA A 193 -8.31 -21.44 3.58
CA ALA A 193 -7.89 -20.95 2.27
C ALA A 193 -8.20 -21.97 1.16
N ARG A 194 -7.78 -23.22 1.32
CA ARG A 194 -8.01 -24.29 0.33
C ARG A 194 -9.50 -24.55 0.03
N ARG A 195 -10.37 -24.43 1.04
CA ARG A 195 -11.81 -24.56 0.82
C ARG A 195 -12.44 -23.42 0.04
N ASN A 196 -11.84 -22.23 0.09
CA ASN A 196 -12.44 -20.99 -0.41
C ASN A 196 -11.70 -20.38 -1.61
N GLU A 197 -10.46 -20.78 -1.92
CA GLU A 197 -9.63 -20.13 -2.95
C GLU A 197 -10.27 -20.14 -4.34
N HIS A 198 -11.04 -21.18 -4.70
CA HIS A 198 -11.75 -21.25 -5.98
C HIS A 198 -12.75 -20.10 -6.17
N ARG A 199 -13.26 -19.52 -5.09
CA ARG A 199 -14.17 -18.37 -5.14
C ARG A 199 -13.48 -17.09 -5.66
N GLN A 200 -12.16 -17.00 -5.56
CA GLN A 200 -11.39 -15.85 -6.05
C GLN A 200 -11.24 -15.85 -7.58
N ASP A 201 -11.46 -16.98 -8.26
CA ASP A 201 -11.25 -17.11 -9.71
C ASP A 201 -12.08 -16.10 -10.51
N VAL A 202 -13.29 -15.77 -10.04
CA VAL A 202 -14.16 -14.76 -10.66
C VAL A 202 -13.55 -13.36 -10.67
N TRP A 203 -12.58 -13.10 -9.78
CA TRP A 203 -11.95 -11.78 -9.62
C TRP A 203 -10.47 -11.74 -10.02
N ASN A 204 -9.88 -12.89 -10.34
CA ASN A 204 -8.46 -13.02 -10.66
C ASN A 204 -8.13 -12.67 -12.12
N HIS A 205 -9.12 -12.67 -13.02
CA HIS A 205 -8.92 -12.45 -14.45
C HIS A 205 -9.79 -11.32 -14.99
N PRO A 206 -9.20 -10.42 -15.83
CA PRO A 206 -7.76 -10.29 -16.07
C PRO A 206 -7.00 -9.83 -14.83
N ALA A 207 -5.69 -10.12 -14.75
CA ALA A 207 -4.84 -9.56 -13.72
C ALA A 207 -4.77 -8.03 -13.87
N ARG A 208 -4.75 -7.30 -12.76
CA ARG A 208 -4.86 -5.84 -12.72
C ARG A 208 -3.71 -5.23 -11.94
N LEU A 209 -3.44 -3.96 -12.19
CA LEU A 209 -2.56 -3.21 -11.28
C LEU A 209 -3.17 -3.23 -9.88
N THR A 210 -2.46 -3.78 -8.93
CA THR A 210 -2.83 -3.88 -7.52
C THR A 210 -1.75 -3.21 -6.71
N HIS A 211 -2.13 -2.29 -5.82
CA HIS A 211 -1.19 -1.54 -4.99
C HIS A 211 -0.54 -2.43 -3.92
N PHE A 212 -1.24 -3.44 -3.43
CA PHE A 212 -0.89 -4.36 -2.35
C PHE A 212 -0.67 -3.73 -0.97
N ASP A 213 -0.69 -2.42 -0.89
CA ASP A 213 -0.63 -1.67 0.36
C ASP A 213 -1.61 -0.47 0.35
N PHE A 214 -2.77 -0.63 -0.29
CA PHE A 214 -3.80 0.40 -0.43
C PHE A 214 -4.53 0.62 0.89
N GLY A 215 -3.80 1.14 1.87
CA GLY A 215 -4.28 1.36 3.23
C GLY A 215 -4.44 2.85 3.58
N ALA A 216 -5.08 3.11 4.71
CA ALA A 216 -5.38 4.46 5.18
C ALA A 216 -4.15 5.36 5.44
N THR A 217 -2.95 4.79 5.48
CA THR A 217 -1.68 5.52 5.59
C THR A 217 -1.18 6.05 4.25
N ASN A 218 -1.56 5.38 3.14
CA ASN A 218 -1.04 5.62 1.80
C ASN A 218 -2.04 6.36 0.90
N ILE A 219 -3.18 6.77 1.44
CA ILE A 219 -4.20 7.57 0.78
C ILE A 219 -4.22 8.95 1.44
N LEU A 220 -3.91 9.99 0.66
CA LEU A 220 -3.98 11.37 1.12
C LEU A 220 -5.34 11.97 0.72
N MET A 221 -6.01 12.62 1.67
CA MET A 221 -7.34 13.21 1.47
C MET A 221 -7.26 14.74 1.52
N ARG A 222 -8.07 15.40 0.70
CA ARG A 222 -8.37 16.83 0.81
C ARG A 222 -9.51 17.06 1.80
N ASN A 223 -9.72 18.31 2.17
CA ASN A 223 -10.80 18.69 3.10
C ASN A 223 -12.21 18.53 2.50
N ASP A 224 -12.32 18.40 1.18
CA ASP A 224 -13.57 18.16 0.45
C ASP A 224 -13.90 16.67 0.25
N ALA A 225 -13.31 15.79 1.04
CA ALA A 225 -13.44 14.34 0.95
C ALA A 225 -12.91 13.72 -0.36
N SER A 226 -12.23 14.49 -1.23
CA SER A 226 -11.58 13.94 -2.42
C SER A 226 -10.20 13.37 -2.10
N VAL A 227 -9.77 12.36 -2.88
CA VAL A 227 -8.41 11.83 -2.80
C VAL A 227 -7.44 12.86 -3.39
N ALA A 228 -6.46 13.28 -2.59
CA ALA A 228 -5.38 14.17 -3.00
C ALA A 228 -4.24 13.42 -3.69
N GLY A 229 -3.95 12.20 -3.21
CA GLY A 229 -2.88 11.37 -3.75
C GLY A 229 -2.86 9.97 -3.18
N VAL A 230 -2.39 9.03 -3.99
CA VAL A 230 -2.03 7.67 -3.59
C VAL A 230 -0.51 7.55 -3.63
N VAL A 231 0.10 7.13 -2.53
CA VAL A 231 1.55 7.09 -2.34
C VAL A 231 2.03 5.69 -1.93
N ASP A 232 3.34 5.46 -2.04
CA ASP A 232 4.00 4.23 -1.56
C ASP A 232 3.66 2.97 -2.38
N TRP A 233 4.02 3.01 -3.66
CA TRP A 233 3.77 1.96 -4.65
C TRP A 233 4.81 0.82 -4.63
N GLU A 234 5.64 0.73 -3.58
CA GLU A 234 6.75 -0.25 -3.54
C GLU A 234 6.29 -1.70 -3.68
N PHE A 235 5.09 -2.05 -3.18
CA PHE A 235 4.54 -3.40 -3.28
C PHE A 235 3.66 -3.65 -4.50
N ALA A 236 3.41 -2.62 -5.31
CA ALA A 236 2.50 -2.77 -6.44
C ALA A 236 2.93 -3.88 -7.40
N ALA A 237 1.94 -4.63 -7.88
CA ALA A 237 2.13 -5.80 -8.72
C ALA A 237 0.91 -6.00 -9.63
N SER A 238 0.99 -6.95 -10.52
CA SER A 238 -0.14 -7.43 -11.33
C SER A 238 -0.84 -8.57 -10.59
N ALA A 239 -2.10 -8.38 -10.17
CA ALA A 239 -2.83 -9.39 -9.40
C ALA A 239 -4.36 -9.19 -9.45
N SER A 240 -5.06 -9.87 -8.54
CA SER A 240 -6.47 -9.63 -8.23
C SER A 240 -6.68 -8.29 -7.52
N PRO A 241 -7.82 -7.61 -7.67
CA PRO A 241 -8.21 -6.44 -6.88
C PRO A 241 -8.36 -6.68 -5.39
N ALA A 242 -8.65 -7.91 -4.98
CA ALA A 242 -9.05 -8.24 -3.62
C ALA A 242 -8.06 -7.80 -2.51
N PRO A 243 -6.72 -7.90 -2.67
CA PRO A 243 -5.76 -7.42 -1.66
C PRO A 243 -5.87 -5.94 -1.32
N ASP A 244 -6.19 -5.08 -2.29
CA ASP A 244 -6.32 -3.64 -2.05
C ASP A 244 -7.54 -3.31 -1.21
N PHE A 245 -8.66 -3.95 -1.49
CA PHE A 245 -9.82 -3.85 -0.60
C PHE A 245 -9.53 -4.42 0.79
N GLY A 246 -8.78 -5.53 0.86
CA GLY A 246 -8.35 -6.13 2.13
C GLY A 246 -7.58 -5.13 3.00
N ASN A 247 -6.61 -4.44 2.43
CA ASN A 247 -5.85 -3.41 3.12
C ASN A 247 -6.72 -2.20 3.53
N LEU A 248 -7.55 -1.70 2.61
CA LEU A 248 -8.41 -0.54 2.84
C LEU A 248 -9.42 -0.77 3.97
N LEU A 249 -10.05 -1.94 3.97
CA LEU A 249 -11.14 -2.28 4.89
C LEU A 249 -10.67 -2.88 6.22
N ARG A 250 -9.38 -2.82 6.53
CA ARG A 250 -8.91 -3.15 7.88
C ARG A 250 -9.52 -2.20 8.92
N PRO A 251 -9.85 -2.69 10.13
CA PRO A 251 -10.38 -1.82 11.17
C PRO A 251 -9.51 -0.57 11.45
N PRO A 252 -10.12 0.60 11.71
CA PRO A 252 -11.55 0.78 11.98
C PRO A 252 -12.44 0.98 10.75
N LEU A 253 -11.91 1.35 9.59
CA LEU A 253 -12.67 1.76 8.39
C LEU A 253 -13.67 0.71 7.92
N GLY A 254 -13.26 -0.54 7.82
CA GLY A 254 -14.15 -1.65 7.41
C GLY A 254 -15.27 -1.99 8.41
N ARG A 255 -15.32 -1.31 9.58
CA ARG A 255 -16.43 -1.41 10.52
C ARG A 255 -17.51 -0.36 10.29
N SER A 256 -17.22 0.69 9.53
CA SER A 256 -18.20 1.69 9.15
C SER A 256 -18.98 1.20 7.92
N SER A 257 -20.28 0.96 8.08
CA SER A 257 -21.17 0.59 6.98
C SER A 257 -21.22 1.69 5.91
N GLU A 258 -21.16 2.95 6.30
CA GLU A 258 -21.21 4.09 5.39
C GLU A 258 -19.92 4.20 4.58
N PHE A 259 -18.76 4.01 5.18
CA PHE A 259 -17.49 3.96 4.44
C PHE A 259 -17.47 2.82 3.43
N VAL A 260 -17.84 1.60 3.84
CA VAL A 260 -17.90 0.43 2.96
C VAL A 260 -18.87 0.64 1.80
N ARG A 261 -20.07 1.18 2.09
CA ARG A 261 -21.08 1.50 1.06
C ARG A 261 -20.57 2.59 0.10
N GLY A 262 -19.86 3.60 0.62
CA GLY A 262 -19.21 4.62 -0.19
C GLY A 262 -18.19 4.00 -1.16
N VAL A 263 -17.28 3.16 -0.66
CA VAL A 263 -16.27 2.46 -1.46
C VAL A 263 -16.93 1.63 -2.58
N GLU A 264 -17.95 0.84 -2.26
CA GLU A 264 -18.69 0.06 -3.26
C GLU A 264 -19.35 0.96 -4.31
N THR A 265 -20.02 2.02 -3.86
CA THR A 265 -20.71 2.97 -4.76
C THR A 265 -19.72 3.64 -5.71
N GLY A 266 -18.60 4.12 -5.19
CA GLY A 266 -17.57 4.77 -6.01
C GLY A 266 -16.90 3.81 -6.99
N TYR A 267 -16.56 2.62 -6.53
CA TYR A 267 -15.88 1.62 -7.36
C TYR A 267 -16.78 1.14 -8.52
N ARG A 268 -18.05 0.76 -8.24
CA ARG A 268 -19.02 0.37 -9.27
C ARG A 268 -19.37 1.55 -10.19
N GLY A 269 -19.56 2.76 -9.62
CA GLY A 269 -19.87 3.96 -10.38
C GLY A 269 -18.77 4.38 -11.38
N ALA A 270 -17.51 4.05 -11.07
CA ALA A 270 -16.37 4.26 -11.98
C ALA A 270 -16.09 3.06 -12.90
N GLY A 271 -17.01 2.09 -13.00
CA GLY A 271 -16.92 0.94 -13.91
C GLY A 271 -16.16 -0.26 -13.35
N GLY A 272 -15.80 -0.25 -12.06
CA GLY A 272 -15.19 -1.40 -11.41
C GLY A 272 -16.19 -2.53 -11.18
N TYR A 273 -15.74 -3.79 -11.38
CA TYR A 273 -16.56 -4.97 -11.12
C TYR A 273 -16.32 -5.49 -9.70
N LEU A 274 -17.38 -5.67 -8.93
CA LEU A 274 -17.41 -6.33 -7.63
C LEU A 274 -18.35 -7.53 -7.69
N PRO A 275 -17.86 -8.76 -7.37
CA PRO A 275 -18.72 -9.93 -7.15
C PRO A 275 -19.71 -9.69 -6.01
N ASP A 276 -20.78 -10.45 -5.94
CA ASP A 276 -21.79 -10.27 -4.87
C ASP A 276 -21.22 -10.52 -3.47
N ASP A 277 -20.25 -11.44 -3.36
CA ASP A 277 -19.55 -11.80 -2.12
C ASP A 277 -18.19 -11.11 -1.96
N TRP A 278 -17.98 -9.97 -2.61
CA TRP A 278 -16.70 -9.27 -2.64
C TRP A 278 -16.06 -8.99 -1.28
N LEU A 279 -16.87 -8.70 -0.25
CA LEU A 279 -16.38 -8.49 1.11
C LEU A 279 -15.76 -9.76 1.72
N GLU A 280 -16.33 -10.91 1.43
CA GLU A 280 -15.76 -12.18 1.90
C GLU A 280 -14.48 -12.52 1.14
N LEU A 281 -14.47 -12.32 -0.19
CA LEU A 281 -13.27 -12.50 -1.02
C LEU A 281 -12.13 -11.56 -0.61
N THR A 282 -12.45 -10.34 -0.23
CA THR A 282 -11.51 -9.37 0.32
C THR A 282 -10.85 -9.86 1.61
N ARG A 283 -11.64 -10.43 2.54
CA ARG A 283 -11.10 -11.02 3.78
C ARG A 283 -10.26 -12.26 3.51
N LEU A 284 -10.69 -13.08 2.55
CA LEU A 284 -9.93 -14.25 2.13
C LEU A 284 -8.55 -13.85 1.57
N ALA A 285 -8.49 -12.82 0.73
CA ALA A 285 -7.23 -12.32 0.19
C ALA A 285 -6.31 -11.71 1.27
N ASP A 286 -6.88 -11.04 2.27
CA ASP A 286 -6.10 -10.39 3.34
C ASP A 286 -5.35 -11.39 4.24
N ILE A 287 -5.77 -12.65 4.28
CA ILE A 287 -5.04 -13.73 5.00
C ILE A 287 -3.59 -13.81 4.52
N ALA A 288 -3.34 -13.68 3.21
CA ALA A 288 -1.99 -13.74 2.65
C ALA A 288 -1.08 -12.66 3.23
N ALA A 289 -1.56 -11.42 3.31
CA ALA A 289 -0.80 -10.30 3.87
C ALA A 289 -0.51 -10.47 5.37
N TRP A 290 -1.48 -10.96 6.14
CA TRP A 290 -1.28 -11.21 7.57
C TRP A 290 -0.32 -12.37 7.81
N THR A 291 -0.35 -13.40 6.99
CA THR A 291 0.61 -14.51 7.04
C THR A 291 2.02 -14.02 6.68
N GLU A 292 2.15 -13.17 5.65
CA GLU A 292 3.44 -12.59 5.25
C GLU A 292 4.10 -11.82 6.39
N PHE A 293 3.35 -11.02 7.17
CA PHE A 293 3.91 -10.35 8.35
C PHE A 293 4.50 -11.31 9.36
N LEU A 294 3.92 -12.49 9.54
CA LEU A 294 4.41 -13.50 10.47
C LEU A 294 5.73 -14.16 10.02
N THR A 295 6.04 -14.12 8.72
CA THR A 295 7.30 -14.66 8.18
C THR A 295 8.49 -13.74 8.41
N ARG A 296 8.27 -12.45 8.66
CA ARG A 296 9.34 -11.45 8.79
C ARG A 296 10.17 -11.68 10.06
N PRO A 297 11.49 -11.75 10.00
CA PRO A 297 12.32 -12.03 11.20
C PRO A 297 12.18 -10.93 12.26
N ASN A 298 12.13 -9.67 11.85
CA ASN A 298 12.12 -8.49 12.72
C ASN A 298 10.75 -7.80 12.74
N VAL A 299 9.69 -8.53 13.10
CA VAL A 299 8.34 -7.98 13.25
C VAL A 299 8.06 -7.67 14.72
N SER A 300 7.38 -6.54 15.01
CA SER A 300 7.03 -6.18 16.38
C SER A 300 5.96 -7.12 16.98
N ALA A 301 5.92 -7.21 18.29
CA ALA A 301 4.94 -8.05 19.00
C ALA A 301 3.50 -7.63 18.70
N GLU A 302 3.25 -6.31 18.51
CA GLU A 302 1.93 -5.78 18.18
C GLU A 302 1.46 -6.29 16.82
N VAL A 303 2.34 -6.33 15.82
CA VAL A 303 2.02 -6.86 14.48
C VAL A 303 1.69 -8.33 14.56
N VAL A 304 2.48 -9.11 15.31
CA VAL A 304 2.19 -10.54 15.52
C VAL A 304 0.83 -10.74 16.18
N GLN A 305 0.51 -9.99 17.24
CA GLN A 305 -0.78 -10.09 17.91
C GLN A 305 -1.95 -9.70 17.00
N ASP A 306 -1.80 -8.64 16.22
CA ASP A 306 -2.81 -8.21 15.25
C ASP A 306 -3.03 -9.29 14.18
N ALA A 307 -1.96 -9.88 13.63
CA ALA A 307 -2.03 -10.96 12.65
C ALA A 307 -2.74 -12.19 13.21
N LEU A 308 -2.38 -12.64 14.40
CA LEU A 308 -3.00 -13.80 15.04
C LEU A 308 -4.49 -13.58 15.33
N ARG A 309 -4.87 -12.35 15.73
CA ARG A 309 -6.28 -12.01 15.95
C ARG A 309 -7.06 -12.10 14.64
N VAL A 310 -6.55 -11.46 13.57
CA VAL A 310 -7.24 -11.44 12.26
C VAL A 310 -7.35 -12.86 11.69
N LEU A 311 -6.30 -13.66 11.77
CA LEU A 311 -6.34 -15.05 11.32
C LEU A 311 -7.41 -15.87 12.07
N ARG A 312 -7.53 -15.71 13.40
CA ARG A 312 -8.60 -16.37 14.18
C ARG A 312 -9.98 -15.90 13.76
N ASP A 313 -10.18 -14.59 13.62
CA ASP A 313 -11.48 -14.00 13.25
C ASP A 313 -11.95 -14.53 11.88
N ILE A 314 -11.03 -14.60 10.91
CA ILE A 314 -11.37 -15.09 9.56
C ILE A 314 -11.63 -16.59 9.57
N THR A 315 -10.77 -17.39 10.22
CA THR A 315 -10.88 -18.86 10.20
C THR A 315 -12.03 -19.41 11.02
N SER A 316 -12.47 -18.68 12.04
CA SER A 316 -13.64 -19.04 12.86
C SER A 316 -14.98 -18.64 12.25
N GLY A 317 -14.98 -17.90 11.16
CA GLY A 317 -16.21 -17.39 10.53
C GLY A 317 -16.92 -16.31 11.34
N ILE A 318 -16.29 -15.72 12.36
CA ILE A 318 -16.86 -14.60 13.11
C ILE A 318 -16.85 -13.37 12.19
N ARG A 319 -18.04 -12.86 11.92
CA ARG A 319 -18.31 -11.71 11.04
C ARG A 319 -18.05 -10.38 11.76
#